data_8895b792ddd6bb69406def17c2d26a4b
#
_entry.id   8895b792ddd6bb69406def17c2d26a4b
#
_cell.length_a   1.000
_cell.length_b   1.000
_cell.length_c   1.000
_cell.angle_alpha   90.00
_cell.angle_beta   90.00
_cell.angle_gamma   90.00
#
_symmetry.space_group_name_H-M   'P 1'
#
loop_
_entity.id
_entity.type
_entity.pdbx_description
1 polymer ?
#
loop_
_entity_poly.entity_id
_entity_poly.type
_entity_poly.pdbx_seq_one_letter_code
_entity_poly.pdbx_strand_id
1 'polypeptide(L)'
;NSIGTYTIRYLNRPLAYYKDHLLINLERARWQYKSEKGSKYVIGNIAAFMLQAFNEEVDSILEMRICCGSVRNKTPLLYSKIYYMELNPYWNVPQNIIRKEIIPSYRRDTTYFTRNRMKVYDKNGNRVNPHDIKWAKYTAGVPFTVKQDNKEGNSLGRIIFRFPNPYAVYLHDTPSRWAFNRSNRAVSHGCVRLERALDFAFFLLEKPDELLEDRIRIAMDIAPKS
;
A
#
# COMPACT_ATOMS: atom_id res chain seq x y z
N ASN A 1 31.66 10.73 -4.71
CA ASN A 1 30.23 11.09 -4.64
C ASN A 1 30.02 12.44 -5.30
N SER A 2 29.46 12.45 -6.52
CA SER A 2 29.13 13.69 -7.24
C SER A 2 27.73 14.17 -6.85
N ILE A 3 27.56 15.47 -6.73
CA ILE A 3 26.23 16.09 -6.56
C ILE A 3 25.48 15.97 -7.89
N GLY A 4 24.35 15.27 -7.88
CA GLY A 4 23.55 15.06 -9.10
C GLY A 4 22.81 16.31 -9.56
N THR A 5 22.44 16.37 -10.83
CA THR A 5 21.72 17.50 -11.48
C THR A 5 20.45 17.92 -10.72
N TYR A 6 19.70 16.99 -10.16
CA TYR A 6 18.52 17.28 -9.36
C TYR A 6 18.87 18.05 -8.07
N THR A 7 19.93 17.64 -7.37
CA THR A 7 20.39 18.33 -6.16
C THR A 7 20.80 19.77 -6.46
N ILE A 8 21.58 19.98 -7.53
CA ILE A 8 21.98 21.31 -7.98
C ILE A 8 20.76 22.17 -8.32
N ARG A 9 19.81 21.62 -9.04
CA ARG A 9 18.58 22.32 -9.43
C ARG A 9 17.75 22.74 -8.20
N TYR A 10 17.69 21.93 -7.15
CA TYR A 10 16.99 22.27 -5.92
C TYR A 10 17.75 23.33 -5.10
N LEU A 11 19.08 23.19 -4.96
CA LEU A 11 19.89 24.16 -4.22
C LEU A 11 19.84 25.58 -4.86
N ASN A 12 19.65 25.67 -6.18
CA ASN A 12 19.57 26.94 -6.91
C ASN A 12 18.16 27.54 -6.99
N ARG A 13 17.17 27.00 -6.24
CA ARG A 13 15.84 27.60 -6.21
C ARG A 13 15.84 28.88 -5.36
N PRO A 14 15.04 29.90 -5.74
CA PRO A 14 14.89 31.13 -4.95
C PRO A 14 14.41 30.83 -3.53
N LEU A 15 14.85 31.62 -2.54
CA LEU A 15 14.40 31.50 -1.14
C LEU A 15 12.86 31.61 -1.02
N ALA A 16 12.20 32.41 -1.86
CA ALA A 16 10.74 32.52 -1.90
C ALA A 16 10.07 31.15 -2.08
N TYR A 17 10.62 30.27 -2.94
CA TYR A 17 10.12 28.92 -3.13
C TYR A 17 10.11 28.10 -1.83
N TYR A 18 11.19 28.16 -1.05
CA TYR A 18 11.29 27.44 0.22
C TYR A 18 10.39 28.05 1.30
N LYS A 19 10.29 29.38 1.34
CA LYS A 19 9.38 30.10 2.24
C LYS A 19 7.92 29.67 2.01
N ASP A 20 7.45 29.64 0.76
CA ASP A 20 6.07 29.25 0.43
C ASP A 20 5.79 27.81 0.82
N HIS A 21 6.75 26.90 0.57
CA HIS A 21 6.63 25.50 0.98
C HIS A 21 6.57 25.36 2.50
N LEU A 22 7.39 26.13 3.25
CA LEU A 22 7.39 26.13 4.70
C LEU A 22 6.04 26.62 5.25
N LEU A 23 5.51 27.72 4.72
CA LEU A 23 4.22 28.26 5.14
C LEU A 23 3.08 27.27 4.91
N ILE A 24 3.04 26.61 3.75
CA ILE A 24 2.04 25.56 3.45
C ILE A 24 2.16 24.38 4.42
N ASN A 25 3.38 23.96 4.73
CA ASN A 25 3.59 22.84 5.65
C ASN A 25 3.24 23.21 7.10
N LEU A 26 3.53 24.43 7.54
CA LEU A 26 3.11 24.92 8.84
C LEU A 26 1.58 24.94 8.97
N GLU A 27 0.87 25.41 7.95
CA GLU A 27 -0.58 25.39 7.94
C GLU A 27 -1.15 23.97 7.98
N ARG A 28 -0.59 23.05 7.22
CA ARG A 28 -0.97 21.63 7.26
C ARG A 28 -0.68 20.97 8.63
N ALA A 29 0.40 21.35 9.27
CA ALA A 29 0.73 20.87 10.62
C ALA A 29 -0.33 21.31 11.65
N ARG A 30 -0.89 22.51 11.52
CA ARG A 30 -1.99 22.98 12.38
C ARG A 30 -3.25 22.14 12.25
N TRP A 31 -3.54 21.60 11.08
CA TRP A 31 -4.70 20.72 10.88
C TRP A 31 -4.53 19.37 11.59
N GLN A 32 -3.32 18.88 11.74
CA GLN A 32 -3.04 17.62 12.41
C GLN A 32 -3.17 17.71 13.93
N TYR A 33 -3.03 18.89 14.51
CA TYR A 33 -2.99 19.10 15.96
C TYR A 33 -4.34 18.93 16.68
N LYS A 34 -5.47 18.90 15.93
CA LYS A 34 -6.82 18.79 16.46
C LYS A 34 -7.34 17.36 16.59
N SER A 35 -6.57 16.36 16.18
CA SER A 35 -6.99 14.97 16.31
C SER A 35 -6.62 14.43 17.69
N GLU A 36 -7.56 13.84 18.40
CA GLU A 36 -7.28 13.06 19.62
C GLU A 36 -6.37 11.88 19.25
N LYS A 37 -5.12 11.99 19.57
CA LYS A 37 -4.15 10.89 19.44
C LYS A 37 -4.31 9.99 20.67
N GLY A 38 -4.47 8.69 20.46
CA GLY A 38 -4.27 7.73 21.54
C GLY A 38 -2.77 7.56 21.83
N SER A 39 -2.44 6.78 22.85
CA SER A 39 -1.03 6.46 23.20
C SER A 39 -0.26 5.77 22.04
N LYS A 40 -0.98 5.07 21.14
CA LYS A 40 -0.45 4.53 19.89
C LYS A 40 -1.02 5.28 18.69
N TYR A 41 -0.14 5.83 17.86
CA TYR A 41 -0.56 6.48 16.62
C TYR A 41 0.47 6.32 15.50
N VAL A 42 0.03 6.53 14.28
CA VAL A 42 0.84 6.34 13.06
C VAL A 42 0.78 7.59 12.20
N ILE A 43 1.94 8.04 11.74
CA ILE A 43 2.06 9.17 10.81
C ILE A 43 2.66 8.67 9.50
N GLY A 44 1.86 8.72 8.42
CA GLY A 44 2.33 8.47 7.06
C GLY A 44 2.73 9.78 6.39
N ASN A 45 4.02 10.10 6.35
CA ASN A 45 4.54 11.24 5.61
C ASN A 45 4.73 10.87 4.13
N ILE A 46 3.70 11.16 3.31
CA ILE A 46 3.68 10.83 1.90
C ILE A 46 4.79 11.53 1.12
N ALA A 47 5.10 12.78 1.47
CA ALA A 47 6.13 13.56 0.79
C ALA A 47 7.55 13.03 1.05
N ALA A 48 7.80 12.53 2.25
CA ALA A 48 9.07 11.90 2.64
C ALA A 48 9.12 10.41 2.29
N PHE A 49 8.02 9.79 1.89
CA PHE A 49 7.87 8.34 1.72
C PHE A 49 8.27 7.54 2.97
N MET A 50 7.86 8.03 4.13
CA MET A 50 8.17 7.45 5.43
C MET A 50 6.88 7.24 6.23
N LEU A 51 6.88 6.18 7.03
CA LEU A 51 5.88 5.94 8.06
C LEU A 51 6.58 5.84 9.39
N GLN A 52 6.03 6.53 10.39
CA GLN A 52 6.45 6.47 11.78
C GLN A 52 5.26 6.02 12.63
N ALA A 53 5.46 5.01 13.44
CA ALA A 53 4.47 4.51 14.38
C ALA A 53 5.00 4.71 15.80
N PHE A 54 4.22 5.41 16.61
CA PHE A 54 4.58 5.85 17.95
C PHE A 54 3.79 5.08 19.01
N ASN A 55 4.46 4.64 20.06
CA ASN A 55 3.84 4.14 21.27
C ASN A 55 4.40 4.93 22.47
N GLU A 56 3.62 5.89 22.96
CA GLU A 56 4.02 6.80 24.04
C GLU A 56 4.11 6.09 25.41
N GLU A 57 3.42 4.95 25.58
CA GLU A 57 3.45 4.20 26.85
C GLU A 57 4.81 3.53 27.13
N VAL A 58 5.53 3.17 26.07
CA VAL A 58 6.83 2.48 26.16
C VAL A 58 7.96 3.25 25.47
N ASP A 59 7.71 4.51 25.12
CA ASP A 59 8.68 5.39 24.42
C ASP A 59 9.32 4.71 23.19
N SER A 60 8.49 4.09 22.36
CA SER A 60 8.93 3.29 21.23
C SER A 60 8.49 3.92 19.91
N ILE A 61 9.39 3.94 18.94
CA ILE A 61 9.14 4.43 17.58
C ILE A 61 9.55 3.36 16.57
N LEU A 62 8.62 2.97 15.71
CA LEU A 62 8.89 2.14 14.54
C LEU A 62 8.88 3.00 13.29
N GLU A 63 10.03 3.09 12.62
CA GLU A 63 10.17 3.80 11.35
C GLU A 63 10.35 2.85 10.18
N MET A 64 9.77 3.21 9.02
CA MET A 64 9.96 2.44 7.80
C MET A 64 9.72 3.27 6.54
N ARG A 65 10.32 2.83 5.45
CA ARG A 65 10.00 3.36 4.13
C ARG A 65 8.62 2.89 3.67
N ILE A 66 7.94 3.75 2.91
CA ILE A 66 6.66 3.41 2.29
C ILE A 66 6.69 3.73 0.79
N CYS A 67 5.83 3.02 0.03
CA CYS A 67 5.48 3.42 -1.32
C CYS A 67 4.05 3.94 -1.32
N CYS A 68 3.84 5.11 -1.92
CA CYS A 68 2.55 5.80 -1.98
C CYS A 68 1.99 5.83 -3.40
N GLY A 69 0.80 6.36 -3.53
CA GLY A 69 0.15 6.57 -4.80
C GLY A 69 0.97 7.44 -5.77
N SER A 70 0.93 7.07 -7.04
CA SER A 70 1.54 7.85 -8.11
C SER A 70 0.86 9.22 -8.27
N VAL A 71 1.47 10.13 -9.03
CA VAL A 71 0.90 11.45 -9.31
C VAL A 71 -0.51 11.37 -9.92
N ARG A 72 -0.79 10.31 -10.70
CA ARG A 72 -2.12 10.08 -11.31
C ARG A 72 -3.12 9.42 -10.36
N ASN A 73 -2.65 8.68 -9.37
CA ASN A 73 -3.47 7.93 -8.41
C ASN A 73 -2.97 8.27 -6.99
N LYS A 74 -3.17 9.51 -6.59
CA LYS A 74 -2.61 10.05 -5.33
C LYS A 74 -3.16 9.32 -4.11
N THR A 75 -2.31 9.05 -3.13
CA THR A 75 -2.76 8.71 -1.78
C THR A 75 -3.43 9.96 -1.18
N PRO A 76 -4.70 9.89 -0.75
CA PRO A 76 -5.38 11.02 -0.14
C PRO A 76 -4.79 11.35 1.24
N LEU A 77 -4.89 12.61 1.64
CA LEU A 77 -4.69 13.01 3.04
C LEU A 77 -5.94 12.60 3.80
N LEU A 78 -5.78 11.81 4.84
CA LEU A 78 -6.88 11.33 5.66
C LEU A 78 -6.42 11.07 7.10
N TYR A 79 -7.39 11.05 8.00
CA TYR A 79 -7.26 10.60 9.37
C TYR A 79 -8.26 9.45 9.60
N SER A 80 -7.81 8.37 10.24
CA SER A 80 -8.63 7.21 10.52
C SER A 80 -8.00 6.34 11.62
N LYS A 81 -8.72 5.29 12.05
CA LYS A 81 -8.22 4.30 13.02
C LYS A 81 -8.13 2.93 12.37
N ILE A 82 -6.98 2.25 12.52
CA ILE A 82 -6.84 0.85 12.12
C ILE A 82 -7.68 0.00 13.07
N TYR A 83 -8.57 -0.83 12.53
CA TYR A 83 -9.48 -1.64 13.33
C TYR A 83 -9.28 -3.14 13.17
N TYR A 84 -8.65 -3.59 12.08
CA TYR A 84 -8.18 -4.97 11.97
C TYR A 84 -7.05 -5.12 10.94
N MET A 85 -6.33 -6.25 11.04
CA MET A 85 -5.40 -6.72 10.02
C MET A 85 -5.88 -8.07 9.46
N GLU A 86 -5.61 -8.32 8.19
CA GLU A 86 -5.97 -9.54 7.49
C GLU A 86 -4.69 -10.20 6.96
N LEU A 87 -4.47 -11.44 7.37
CA LEU A 87 -3.31 -12.24 6.94
C LEU A 87 -3.65 -13.01 5.67
N ASN A 88 -2.71 -13.13 4.76
CA ASN A 88 -2.85 -13.79 3.46
C ASN A 88 -4.13 -13.37 2.72
N PRO A 89 -4.29 -12.06 2.42
CA PRO A 89 -5.51 -11.57 1.80
C PRO A 89 -5.66 -12.07 0.37
N TYR A 90 -6.90 -12.33 -0.05
CA TYR A 90 -7.23 -12.35 -1.46
C TYR A 90 -7.28 -10.92 -2.00
N TRP A 91 -6.71 -10.67 -3.16
CA TRP A 91 -6.83 -9.37 -3.78
C TRP A 91 -8.01 -9.30 -4.75
N ASN A 92 -9.08 -8.64 -4.34
CA ASN A 92 -10.13 -8.24 -5.26
C ASN A 92 -9.64 -7.05 -6.09
N VAL A 93 -9.37 -7.29 -7.36
CA VAL A 93 -8.75 -6.28 -8.22
C VAL A 93 -9.75 -5.16 -8.55
N PRO A 94 -9.40 -3.89 -8.28
CA PRO A 94 -10.26 -2.76 -8.64
C PRO A 94 -10.53 -2.67 -10.14
N GLN A 95 -11.74 -2.26 -10.53
CA GLN A 95 -12.19 -2.17 -11.91
C GLN A 95 -11.29 -1.30 -12.80
N ASN A 96 -10.76 -0.21 -12.26
CA ASN A 96 -9.82 0.66 -12.97
C ASN A 96 -8.50 -0.04 -13.30
N ILE A 97 -7.99 -0.93 -12.42
CA ILE A 97 -6.79 -1.73 -12.64
C ILE A 97 -7.07 -2.83 -13.66
N ILE A 98 -8.22 -3.52 -13.54
CA ILE A 98 -8.62 -4.53 -14.53
C ILE A 98 -8.58 -3.92 -15.93
N ARG A 99 -9.23 -2.78 -16.11
CA ARG A 99 -9.36 -2.13 -17.41
C ARG A 99 -8.05 -1.54 -17.93
N LYS A 100 -7.30 -0.82 -17.08
CA LYS A 100 -6.12 -0.04 -17.51
C LYS A 100 -4.83 -0.85 -17.57
N GLU A 101 -4.76 -1.98 -16.88
CA GLU A 101 -3.52 -2.75 -16.74
C GLU A 101 -3.69 -4.22 -17.06
N ILE A 102 -4.65 -4.91 -16.43
CA ILE A 102 -4.79 -6.37 -16.62
C ILE A 102 -5.22 -6.72 -18.03
N ILE A 103 -6.28 -6.10 -18.56
CA ILE A 103 -6.74 -6.37 -19.91
C ILE A 103 -5.68 -6.05 -20.96
N PRO A 104 -5.00 -4.89 -20.95
CA PRO A 104 -3.89 -4.62 -21.85
C PRO A 104 -2.73 -5.61 -21.73
N SER A 105 -2.40 -6.03 -20.51
CA SER A 105 -1.35 -7.03 -20.27
C SER A 105 -1.74 -8.41 -20.80
N TYR A 106 -2.98 -8.84 -20.55
CA TYR A 106 -3.51 -10.10 -21.07
C TYR A 106 -3.56 -10.14 -22.60
N ARG A 107 -3.87 -9.01 -23.25
CA ARG A 107 -3.82 -8.94 -24.73
C ARG A 107 -2.43 -9.15 -25.31
N ARG A 108 -1.39 -8.80 -24.57
CA ARG A 108 0.02 -9.00 -24.97
C ARG A 108 0.53 -10.39 -24.61
N ASP A 109 0.00 -10.94 -23.51
CA ASP A 109 0.42 -12.23 -22.97
C ASP A 109 -0.80 -12.95 -22.37
N THR A 110 -1.34 -13.91 -23.11
CA THR A 110 -2.54 -14.68 -22.72
C THR A 110 -2.34 -15.55 -21.48
N THR A 111 -1.08 -15.76 -21.04
CA THR A 111 -0.76 -16.46 -19.78
C THR A 111 -0.85 -15.57 -18.56
N TYR A 112 -1.12 -14.26 -18.72
CA TYR A 112 -1.08 -13.26 -17.65
C TYR A 112 -1.92 -13.65 -16.43
N PHE A 113 -3.16 -14.09 -16.60
CA PHE A 113 -4.03 -14.51 -15.49
C PHE A 113 -3.46 -15.71 -14.74
N THR A 114 -3.00 -16.72 -15.46
CA THR A 114 -2.43 -17.95 -14.85
C THR A 114 -1.13 -17.64 -14.12
N ARG A 115 -0.21 -16.92 -14.76
CA ARG A 115 1.09 -16.57 -14.20
C ARG A 115 0.96 -15.71 -12.93
N ASN A 116 -0.03 -14.82 -12.89
CA ASN A 116 -0.31 -13.98 -11.73
C ASN A 116 -1.32 -14.60 -10.77
N ARG A 117 -1.70 -15.88 -10.93
CA ARG A 117 -2.67 -16.59 -10.09
C ARG A 117 -3.99 -15.82 -9.93
N MET A 118 -4.45 -15.21 -11.01
CA MET A 118 -5.70 -14.47 -11.06
C MET A 118 -6.83 -15.34 -11.62
N LYS A 119 -8.00 -15.25 -11.02
CA LYS A 119 -9.23 -15.94 -11.40
C LYS A 119 -10.29 -14.90 -11.75
N VAL A 120 -11.10 -15.20 -12.76
CA VAL A 120 -12.18 -14.34 -13.22
C VAL A 120 -13.52 -14.96 -12.82
N TYR A 121 -14.44 -14.12 -12.35
CA TYR A 121 -15.76 -14.53 -11.93
C TYR A 121 -16.81 -13.65 -12.58
N ASP A 122 -17.93 -14.25 -12.98
CA ASP A 122 -19.11 -13.54 -13.49
C ASP A 122 -19.88 -12.83 -12.34
N LYS A 123 -20.98 -12.17 -12.69
CA LYS A 123 -21.86 -11.49 -11.74
C LYS A 123 -22.55 -12.44 -10.75
N ASN A 124 -22.65 -13.73 -11.07
CA ASN A 124 -23.24 -14.76 -10.23
C ASN A 124 -22.21 -15.46 -9.34
N GLY A 125 -20.92 -15.09 -9.46
CA GLY A 125 -19.82 -15.70 -8.70
C GLY A 125 -19.27 -16.99 -9.34
N ASN A 126 -19.69 -17.37 -10.53
CA ASN A 126 -19.17 -18.53 -11.24
C ASN A 126 -17.81 -18.21 -11.85
N ARG A 127 -16.89 -19.14 -11.76
CA ARG A 127 -15.57 -19.01 -12.39
C ARG A 127 -15.71 -19.07 -13.92
N VAL A 128 -15.11 -18.11 -14.61
CA VAL A 128 -15.11 -17.99 -16.08
C VAL A 128 -13.69 -18.11 -16.60
N ASN A 129 -13.53 -18.81 -17.73
CA ASN A 129 -12.22 -18.86 -18.40
C ASN A 129 -11.96 -17.51 -19.09
N PRO A 130 -10.83 -16.83 -18.77
CA PRO A 130 -10.46 -15.54 -19.37
C PRO A 130 -10.39 -15.57 -20.91
N HIS A 131 -10.11 -16.72 -21.52
CA HIS A 131 -10.04 -16.89 -22.97
C HIS A 131 -11.42 -16.79 -23.66
N ASP A 132 -12.51 -17.12 -22.96
CA ASP A 132 -13.87 -17.09 -23.51
C ASP A 132 -14.47 -15.67 -23.48
N ILE A 133 -13.79 -14.73 -22.81
CA ILE A 133 -14.26 -13.36 -22.63
C ILE A 133 -13.77 -12.47 -23.78
N LYS A 134 -14.72 -11.85 -24.49
CA LYS A 134 -14.42 -10.83 -25.51
C LYS A 134 -14.05 -9.50 -24.86
N TRP A 135 -12.86 -9.41 -24.26
CA TRP A 135 -12.39 -8.26 -23.49
C TRP A 135 -12.44 -6.92 -24.23
N ALA A 136 -12.37 -6.95 -25.58
CA ALA A 136 -12.47 -5.74 -26.41
C ALA A 136 -13.82 -5.00 -26.26
N LYS A 137 -14.88 -5.70 -25.86
CA LYS A 137 -16.21 -5.11 -25.68
C LYS A 137 -16.33 -4.23 -24.42
N TYR A 138 -15.41 -4.39 -23.47
CA TYR A 138 -15.51 -3.76 -22.13
C TYR A 138 -14.56 -2.57 -22.00
N THR A 139 -14.96 -1.42 -22.54
CA THR A 139 -14.18 -0.17 -22.49
C THR A 139 -14.54 0.74 -21.32
N ALA A 140 -15.82 0.77 -20.93
CA ALA A 140 -16.33 1.62 -19.86
C ALA A 140 -16.40 0.91 -18.50
N GLY A 141 -16.78 -0.36 -18.47
CA GLY A 141 -16.88 -1.18 -17.26
C GLY A 141 -16.74 -2.67 -17.60
N VAL A 142 -16.27 -3.45 -16.65
CA VAL A 142 -16.06 -4.89 -16.81
C VAL A 142 -17.05 -5.61 -15.91
N PRO A 143 -18.03 -6.43 -16.43
CA PRO A 143 -19.03 -7.12 -15.62
C PRO A 143 -18.47 -8.39 -14.95
N PHE A 144 -17.16 -8.43 -14.75
CA PHE A 144 -16.44 -9.52 -14.13
C PHE A 144 -15.66 -9.03 -12.91
N THR A 145 -15.56 -9.90 -11.92
CA THR A 145 -14.65 -9.73 -10.80
C THR A 145 -13.36 -10.49 -11.07
N VAL A 146 -12.22 -9.86 -10.84
CA VAL A 146 -10.92 -10.53 -10.90
C VAL A 146 -10.39 -10.62 -9.48
N LYS A 147 -10.01 -11.83 -9.07
CA LYS A 147 -9.40 -12.09 -7.75
C LYS A 147 -8.02 -12.72 -7.94
N GLN A 148 -7.03 -12.21 -7.23
CA GLN A 148 -5.72 -12.84 -7.12
C GLN A 148 -5.68 -13.70 -5.86
N ASP A 149 -5.11 -14.91 -5.98
CA ASP A 149 -5.00 -15.85 -4.87
C ASP A 149 -4.11 -15.31 -3.74
N ASN A 150 -4.36 -15.77 -2.52
CA ASN A 150 -3.65 -15.39 -1.29
C ASN A 150 -2.28 -16.09 -1.12
N LYS A 151 -1.65 -16.48 -2.20
CA LYS A 151 -0.36 -17.17 -2.23
C LYS A 151 0.79 -16.20 -2.43
N GLU A 152 2.01 -16.73 -2.40
CA GLU A 152 3.21 -15.98 -2.73
C GLU A 152 3.05 -15.22 -4.06
N GLY A 153 3.56 -13.97 -4.12
CA GLY A 153 3.42 -13.09 -5.28
C GLY A 153 2.09 -12.32 -5.33
N ASN A 154 1.22 -12.44 -4.32
CA ASN A 154 0.02 -11.59 -4.21
C ASN A 154 0.44 -10.11 -4.15
N SER A 155 -0.23 -9.26 -4.91
CA SER A 155 0.09 -7.82 -5.00
C SER A 155 -0.06 -7.06 -3.68
N LEU A 156 -0.89 -7.57 -2.75
CA LEU A 156 -1.07 -7.04 -1.40
C LEU A 156 -0.04 -7.57 -0.39
N GLY A 157 0.84 -8.48 -0.83
CA GLY A 157 1.74 -9.19 0.08
C GLY A 157 0.99 -10.16 0.99
N ARG A 158 1.48 -10.30 2.22
CA ARG A 158 0.97 -11.27 3.20
C ARG A 158 0.04 -10.67 4.24
N ILE A 159 -0.05 -9.33 4.33
CA ILE A 159 -0.85 -8.67 5.35
C ILE A 159 -1.37 -7.33 4.86
N ILE A 160 -2.62 -7.01 5.21
CA ILE A 160 -3.24 -5.70 5.02
C ILE A 160 -3.77 -5.18 6.35
N PHE A 161 -3.78 -3.85 6.49
CA PHE A 161 -4.29 -3.14 7.66
C PHE A 161 -5.44 -2.25 7.20
N ARG A 162 -6.62 -2.49 7.75
CA ARG A 162 -7.87 -1.86 7.35
C ARG A 162 -8.24 -0.72 8.28
N PHE A 163 -8.69 0.37 7.69
CA PHE A 163 -9.26 1.53 8.38
C PHE A 163 -10.39 2.15 7.54
N PRO A 164 -11.45 2.70 8.18
CA PRO A 164 -12.55 3.31 7.46
C PRO A 164 -12.09 4.53 6.67
N ASN A 165 -12.44 4.58 5.39
CA ASN A 165 -12.22 5.75 4.54
C ASN A 165 -13.04 5.64 3.25
N PRO A 166 -13.44 6.77 2.61
CA PRO A 166 -14.23 6.78 1.38
C PRO A 166 -13.42 6.46 0.11
N TYR A 167 -12.10 6.33 0.22
CA TYR A 167 -11.19 6.19 -0.93
C TYR A 167 -10.79 4.75 -1.23
N ALA A 168 -11.25 3.78 -0.43
CA ALA A 168 -10.82 2.38 -0.50
C ALA A 168 -9.29 2.20 -0.43
N VAL A 169 -8.61 3.04 0.36
CA VAL A 169 -7.17 2.98 0.61
C VAL A 169 -6.91 2.18 1.89
N TYR A 170 -5.81 1.44 1.91
CA TYR A 170 -5.33 0.70 3.08
C TYR A 170 -3.81 0.63 3.10
N LEU A 171 -3.23 0.25 4.24
CA LEU A 171 -1.82 -0.09 4.35
C LEU A 171 -1.65 -1.58 4.06
N HIS A 172 -0.58 -1.98 3.38
CA HIS A 172 -0.37 -3.39 3.07
C HIS A 172 1.10 -3.74 2.82
N ASP A 173 1.40 -5.01 2.93
CA ASP A 173 2.66 -5.59 2.49
C ASP A 173 2.78 -5.60 0.95
N THR A 174 3.92 -6.03 0.42
CA THR A 174 4.13 -6.15 -1.03
C THR A 174 5.26 -7.12 -1.35
N PRO A 175 5.13 -7.94 -2.41
CA PRO A 175 6.25 -8.73 -2.93
C PRO A 175 7.27 -7.86 -3.68
N SER A 176 6.91 -6.66 -4.10
CA SER A 176 7.77 -5.73 -4.86
C SER A 176 8.74 -4.97 -3.95
N ARG A 177 9.58 -5.70 -3.21
CA ARG A 177 10.53 -5.14 -2.21
C ARG A 177 11.51 -4.15 -2.81
N TRP A 178 11.92 -4.34 -4.06
CA TRP A 178 12.82 -3.46 -4.81
C TRP A 178 12.34 -2.01 -4.87
N ALA A 179 11.02 -1.78 -4.81
CA ALA A 179 10.44 -0.45 -4.89
C ALA A 179 10.87 0.46 -3.73
N PHE A 180 11.18 -0.10 -2.56
CA PHE A 180 11.63 0.67 -1.39
C PHE A 180 13.04 1.24 -1.56
N ASN A 181 13.85 0.69 -2.47
CA ASN A 181 15.21 1.18 -2.75
C ASN A 181 15.24 2.37 -3.71
N ARG A 182 14.08 2.75 -4.26
CA ARG A 182 13.97 3.92 -5.14
C ARG A 182 13.91 5.21 -4.33
N SER A 183 14.49 6.29 -4.85
CA SER A 183 14.33 7.64 -4.31
C SER A 183 12.88 8.15 -4.47
N ASN A 184 12.27 7.90 -5.64
CA ASN A 184 10.85 8.18 -5.86
C ASN A 184 10.03 6.90 -5.68
N ARG A 185 9.24 6.86 -4.60
CA ARG A 185 8.38 5.74 -4.22
C ARG A 185 6.89 6.00 -4.47
N ALA A 186 6.55 6.99 -5.29
CA ALA A 186 5.19 7.28 -5.76
C ALA A 186 4.79 6.32 -6.90
N VAL A 187 4.56 5.04 -6.59
CA VAL A 187 4.41 3.95 -7.56
C VAL A 187 3.13 3.13 -7.40
N SER A 188 2.30 3.39 -6.38
CA SER A 188 1.06 2.64 -6.15
C SER A 188 -0.16 3.29 -6.80
N HIS A 189 -1.32 2.64 -6.66
CA HIS A 189 -2.64 3.14 -7.10
C HIS A 189 -3.41 3.89 -6.00
N GLY A 190 -2.72 4.33 -4.96
CA GLY A 190 -3.32 5.07 -3.84
C GLY A 190 -3.08 4.39 -2.49
N CYS A 191 -3.10 3.07 -2.40
CA CYS A 191 -2.75 2.35 -1.18
C CYS A 191 -1.28 2.54 -0.81
N VAL A 192 -0.97 2.36 0.46
CA VAL A 192 0.38 2.56 1.00
C VAL A 192 1.03 1.20 1.25
N ARG A 193 2.15 0.94 0.57
CA ARG A 193 2.96 -0.27 0.76
C ARG A 193 3.95 -0.05 1.89
N LEU A 194 4.03 -1.01 2.79
CA LEU A 194 4.90 -0.99 3.96
C LEU A 194 6.16 -1.83 3.73
N GLU A 195 7.31 -1.28 4.04
CA GLU A 195 8.57 -2.01 3.97
C GLU A 195 8.67 -3.08 5.07
N ARG A 196 8.18 -2.80 6.27
CA ARG A 196 8.28 -3.65 7.46
C ARG A 196 6.88 -3.99 7.97
N ALA A 197 6.05 -4.58 7.10
CA ALA A 197 4.64 -4.84 7.40
C ALA A 197 4.45 -5.81 8.58
N LEU A 198 5.32 -6.82 8.73
CA LEU A 198 5.27 -7.76 9.86
C LEU A 198 5.62 -7.06 11.18
N ASP A 199 6.69 -6.25 11.20
CA ASP A 199 7.06 -5.48 12.39
C ASP A 199 5.95 -4.50 12.78
N PHE A 200 5.28 -3.92 11.77
CA PHE A 200 4.13 -3.06 12.01
C PHE A 200 2.93 -3.82 12.60
N ALA A 201 2.71 -5.07 12.19
CA ALA A 201 1.69 -5.92 12.79
C ALA A 201 1.97 -6.15 14.29
N PHE A 202 3.22 -6.49 14.64
CA PHE A 202 3.61 -6.68 16.03
C PHE A 202 3.53 -5.38 16.85
N PHE A 203 3.87 -4.26 16.25
CA PHE A 203 3.72 -2.95 16.89
C PHE A 203 2.25 -2.63 17.25
N LEU A 204 1.30 -3.02 16.39
CA LEU A 204 -0.12 -2.76 16.63
C LEU A 204 -0.72 -3.66 17.70
N LEU A 205 -0.18 -4.87 17.89
CA LEU A 205 -0.64 -5.81 18.90
C LEU A 205 -0.23 -5.33 20.29
N GLU A 206 -1.13 -5.48 21.26
CA GLU A 206 -0.82 -5.22 22.66
C GLU A 206 -0.12 -6.45 23.25
N LYS A 207 1.19 -6.30 23.52
CA LYS A 207 2.02 -7.33 24.16
C LYS A 207 1.86 -8.71 23.50
N PRO A 208 2.24 -8.87 22.22
CA PRO A 208 2.22 -10.18 21.60
C PRO A 208 3.21 -11.05 22.37
N ASP A 209 2.71 -12.23 22.85
CA ASP A 209 3.59 -13.26 23.33
C ASP A 209 4.29 -13.97 22.15
N GLU A 210 5.35 -14.71 22.41
CA GLU A 210 6.11 -15.42 21.37
C GLU A 210 5.22 -16.37 20.58
N LEU A 211 4.25 -17.01 21.25
CA LEU A 211 3.30 -17.92 20.62
C LEU A 211 2.41 -17.22 19.60
N LEU A 212 1.93 -16.02 19.90
CA LEU A 212 1.11 -15.22 18.98
C LEU A 212 1.95 -14.74 17.79
N GLU A 213 3.20 -14.29 18.04
CA GLU A 213 4.13 -13.91 16.98
C GLU A 213 4.39 -15.08 16.03
N ASP A 214 4.66 -16.25 16.55
CA ASP A 214 4.93 -17.45 15.75
C ASP A 214 3.68 -17.91 14.97
N ARG A 215 2.51 -17.84 15.57
CA ARG A 215 1.24 -18.13 14.86
C ARG A 215 1.02 -17.18 13.67
N ILE A 216 1.34 -15.90 13.83
CA ILE A 216 1.25 -14.91 12.75
C ILE A 216 2.27 -15.23 11.66
N ARG A 217 3.52 -15.55 12.01
CA ARG A 217 4.57 -15.97 11.07
C ARG A 217 4.17 -17.19 10.27
N ILE A 218 3.73 -18.25 10.95
CA ILE A 218 3.26 -19.48 10.31
C ILE A 218 2.08 -19.18 9.37
N ALA A 219 1.11 -18.39 9.82
CA ALA A 219 -0.03 -17.99 8.98
C ALA A 219 0.41 -17.20 7.74
N MET A 220 1.53 -16.49 7.79
CA MET A 220 2.11 -15.76 6.65
C MET A 220 3.10 -16.60 5.83
N ASP A 221 3.20 -17.92 6.04
CA ASP A 221 4.21 -18.81 5.46
C ASP A 221 5.66 -18.32 5.75
N ILE A 222 5.91 -17.79 6.94
CA ILE A 222 7.22 -17.36 7.42
C ILE A 222 7.64 -18.31 8.54
N ALA A 223 8.92 -18.69 8.60
CA ALA A 223 9.43 -19.53 9.65
C ALA A 223 9.20 -18.92 11.06
N PRO A 224 8.82 -19.71 12.06
CA PRO A 224 8.75 -19.24 13.44
C PRO A 224 10.12 -18.78 13.94
N LYS A 225 10.16 -18.03 15.05
CA LYS A 225 11.42 -17.59 15.66
C LYS A 225 12.06 -18.68 16.54
N SER A 226 11.23 -19.52 17.13
CA SER A 226 11.62 -20.63 18.03
C SER A 226 11.72 -21.96 17.32
#